data_d4ba3853152f145ee18b345db76e40e3
#
_entry.id   d4ba3853152f145ee18b345db76e40e3
#
_cell.length_a   1.000
_cell.length_b   1.000
_cell.length_c   1.000
_cell.angle_alpha   90.00
_cell.angle_beta   90.00
_cell.angle_gamma   90.00
#
_symmetry.space_group_name_H-M   'P 1'
#
loop_
_entity.id
_entity.type
_entity.pdbx_description
1 polymer ?
#
loop_
_entity_poly.entity_id
_entity_poly.type
_entity_poly.pdbx_seq_one_letter_code
_entity_poly.pdbx_strand_id
1 'polypeptide(L)'
;MAVFGPLLDLLAEVPDPRRAQGKLYSLPHVLLFSIFAIVTGCNSSRGIVTFIDVHRRKLNEAFGLTWRRAPAHTAIRYILQRLDPASVEASFRRHAALLQAARATSGQGSIALDGKTLRGSFDHFRDRAAAQVLSAFATDTALVLAHIDIPEKSNEIPAAQKLLAELGLADGAIVTMDALHCQKKPLRSRPRPILR
;
A
#
# COMPACT_ATOMS: atom_id res chain seq x y z
N MET A 1 20.09 -8.61 -0.06
CA MET A 1 19.07 -9.35 0.74
C MET A 1 18.59 -8.57 1.95
N ALA A 2 19.46 -7.96 2.77
CA ALA A 2 19.05 -7.27 4.02
C ALA A 2 17.98 -6.17 3.85
N VAL A 3 17.97 -5.44 2.72
CA VAL A 3 17.06 -4.29 2.53
C VAL A 3 15.59 -4.71 2.38
N PHE A 4 15.29 -5.86 1.76
CA PHE A 4 13.92 -6.32 1.50
C PHE A 4 13.44 -7.39 2.50
N GLY A 5 14.27 -7.80 3.45
CA GLY A 5 13.92 -8.80 4.47
C GLY A 5 12.65 -8.43 5.22
N PRO A 6 12.59 -7.26 5.87
CA PRO A 6 11.41 -6.84 6.63
C PRO A 6 10.12 -6.78 5.79
N LEU A 7 10.22 -6.37 4.51
CA LEU A 7 9.06 -6.36 3.62
C LEU A 7 8.62 -7.78 3.26
N LEU A 8 9.56 -8.69 2.99
CA LEU A 8 9.23 -10.09 2.70
C LEU A 8 8.56 -10.77 3.90
N ASP A 9 9.03 -10.50 5.12
CA ASP A 9 8.44 -11.05 6.34
C ASP A 9 6.99 -10.58 6.49
N LEU A 10 6.72 -9.29 6.27
CA LEU A 10 5.37 -8.74 6.31
C LEU A 10 4.47 -9.29 5.19
N LEU A 11 5.01 -9.46 3.97
CA LEU A 11 4.28 -10.07 2.87
C LEU A 11 3.99 -11.57 3.10
N ALA A 12 4.77 -12.25 3.96
CA ALA A 12 4.53 -13.64 4.33
C ALA A 12 3.31 -13.81 5.25
N GLU A 13 2.88 -12.74 5.94
CA GLU A 13 1.68 -12.75 6.77
C GLU A 13 0.39 -12.60 5.95
N VAL A 14 0.49 -12.16 4.69
CA VAL A 14 -0.68 -12.03 3.81
C VAL A 14 -1.24 -13.42 3.49
N PRO A 15 -2.55 -13.67 3.74
CA PRO A 15 -3.16 -14.96 3.46
C PRO A 15 -3.05 -15.33 1.99
N ASP A 16 -2.56 -16.55 1.74
CA ASP A 16 -2.41 -17.05 0.37
C ASP A 16 -3.75 -17.58 -0.17
N PRO A 17 -4.35 -16.91 -1.17
CA PRO A 17 -5.66 -17.29 -1.70
C PRO A 17 -5.63 -18.58 -2.54
N ARG A 18 -4.46 -19.16 -2.78
CA ARG A 18 -4.28 -20.32 -3.65
C ARG A 18 -4.52 -21.63 -2.88
N ARG A 19 -5.03 -22.62 -3.59
CA ARG A 19 -5.06 -24.01 -3.10
C ARG A 19 -3.63 -24.57 -3.03
N ALA A 20 -3.42 -25.64 -2.24
CA ALA A 20 -2.10 -26.25 -2.01
C ALA A 20 -1.37 -26.58 -3.34
N GLN A 21 -2.07 -27.10 -4.34
CA GLN A 21 -1.49 -27.44 -5.64
C GLN A 21 -1.01 -26.22 -6.45
N GLY A 22 -1.51 -25.01 -6.13
CA GLY A 22 -1.13 -23.76 -6.81
C GLY A 22 0.04 -23.02 -6.17
N LYS A 23 0.67 -23.55 -5.13
CA LYS A 23 1.70 -22.88 -4.32
C LYS A 23 3.15 -23.18 -4.75
N LEU A 24 3.38 -23.49 -6.03
CA LEU A 24 4.73 -23.73 -6.57
C LEU A 24 5.68 -22.55 -6.33
N TYR A 25 5.17 -21.34 -6.39
CA TYR A 25 5.93 -20.10 -6.18
C TYR A 25 5.52 -19.51 -4.83
N SER A 26 6.49 -19.13 -3.99
CA SER A 26 6.25 -18.47 -2.70
C SER A 26 5.48 -17.15 -2.91
N LEU A 27 4.36 -16.97 -2.19
CA LEU A 27 3.53 -15.77 -2.32
C LEU A 27 4.29 -14.46 -2.04
N PRO A 28 5.08 -14.34 -0.94
CA PRO A 28 5.84 -13.13 -0.66
C PRO A 28 6.74 -12.71 -1.82
N HIS A 29 7.42 -13.66 -2.45
CA HIS A 29 8.29 -13.35 -3.60
C HIS A 29 7.48 -12.98 -4.84
N VAL A 30 6.34 -13.62 -5.10
CA VAL A 30 5.44 -13.24 -6.19
C VAL A 30 4.96 -11.80 -5.98
N LEU A 31 4.57 -11.42 -4.77
CA LEU A 31 4.12 -10.06 -4.45
C LEU A 31 5.26 -9.07 -4.58
N LEU A 32 6.42 -9.34 -4.00
CA LEU A 32 7.58 -8.44 -4.07
C LEU A 32 8.02 -8.21 -5.53
N PHE A 33 8.08 -9.26 -6.35
CA PHE A 33 8.48 -9.12 -7.75
C PHE A 33 7.41 -8.43 -8.60
N SER A 34 6.13 -8.58 -8.21
CA SER A 34 5.04 -7.79 -8.81
C SER A 34 5.19 -6.30 -8.47
N ILE A 35 5.57 -5.96 -7.24
CA ILE A 35 5.86 -4.58 -6.83
C ILE A 35 7.03 -4.03 -7.65
N PHE A 36 8.14 -4.77 -7.79
CA PHE A 36 9.28 -4.34 -8.62
C PHE A 36 8.87 -4.07 -10.08
N ALA A 37 8.08 -4.99 -10.66
CA ALA A 37 7.57 -4.82 -12.01
C ALA A 37 6.69 -3.56 -12.14
N ILE A 38 5.77 -3.34 -11.20
CA ILE A 38 4.87 -2.17 -11.20
C ILE A 38 5.68 -0.86 -11.08
N VAL A 39 6.65 -0.80 -10.18
CA VAL A 39 7.52 0.37 -9.99
C VAL A 39 8.33 0.67 -11.25
N THR A 40 8.70 -0.36 -12.03
CA THR A 40 9.39 -0.20 -13.33
C THR A 40 8.44 0.08 -14.51
N GLY A 41 7.13 0.29 -14.25
CA GLY A 41 6.15 0.71 -15.26
C GLY A 41 5.29 -0.42 -15.84
N CYS A 42 5.40 -1.65 -15.34
CA CYS A 42 4.53 -2.74 -15.80
C CYS A 42 3.10 -2.56 -15.25
N ASN A 43 2.12 -2.44 -16.12
CA ASN A 43 0.71 -2.18 -15.77
C ASN A 43 -0.22 -3.37 -16.05
N SER A 44 0.31 -4.56 -16.30
CA SER A 44 -0.47 -5.76 -16.62
C SER A 44 0.17 -7.02 -16.07
N SER A 45 -0.64 -8.05 -15.82
CA SER A 45 -0.13 -9.36 -15.39
C SER A 45 0.87 -9.99 -16.38
N ARG A 46 0.74 -9.69 -17.68
CA ARG A 46 1.70 -10.12 -18.68
C ARG A 46 3.02 -9.37 -18.54
N GLY A 47 2.97 -8.04 -18.34
CA GLY A 47 4.16 -7.23 -18.08
C GLY A 47 4.91 -7.69 -16.84
N ILE A 48 4.21 -8.00 -15.75
CA ILE A 48 4.80 -8.54 -14.52
C ILE A 48 5.54 -9.85 -14.80
N VAL A 49 4.93 -10.78 -15.56
CA VAL A 49 5.57 -12.05 -15.92
C VAL A 49 6.81 -11.83 -16.78
N THR A 50 6.72 -10.94 -17.79
CA THR A 50 7.86 -10.58 -18.62
C THR A 50 9.02 -10.03 -17.79
N PHE A 51 8.73 -9.12 -16.85
CA PHE A 51 9.74 -8.60 -15.92
C PHE A 51 10.39 -9.73 -15.11
N ILE A 52 9.58 -10.60 -14.49
CA ILE A 52 10.09 -11.74 -13.71
C ILE A 52 10.94 -12.65 -14.57
N ASP A 53 10.52 -12.97 -15.79
CA ASP A 53 11.24 -13.90 -16.66
C ASP A 53 12.59 -13.33 -17.14
N VAL A 54 12.60 -12.06 -17.54
CA VAL A 54 13.83 -11.35 -17.95
C VAL A 54 14.84 -11.28 -16.80
N HIS A 55 14.36 -10.97 -15.59
CA HIS A 55 15.22 -10.80 -14.41
C HIS A 55 15.38 -12.06 -13.57
N ARG A 56 14.76 -13.18 -13.93
CA ARG A 56 14.67 -14.41 -13.13
C ARG A 56 16.00 -14.89 -12.56
N ARG A 57 17.06 -14.88 -13.34
CA ARG A 57 18.38 -15.34 -12.87
C ARG A 57 18.90 -14.45 -11.74
N LYS A 58 18.82 -13.12 -11.90
CA LYS A 58 19.21 -12.16 -10.87
C LYS A 58 18.33 -12.24 -9.64
N LEU A 59 17.01 -12.42 -9.82
CA LEU A 59 16.06 -12.59 -8.73
C LEU A 59 16.33 -13.89 -7.95
N ASN A 60 16.57 -14.99 -8.65
CA ASN A 60 16.95 -16.25 -7.98
C ASN A 60 18.22 -16.09 -7.16
N GLU A 61 19.25 -15.49 -7.72
CA GLU A 61 20.52 -15.24 -7.03
C GLU A 61 20.33 -14.31 -5.79
N ALA A 62 19.63 -13.19 -5.98
CA ALA A 62 19.42 -12.20 -4.92
C ALA A 62 18.56 -12.71 -3.76
N PHE A 63 17.61 -13.61 -4.02
CA PHE A 63 16.64 -14.10 -3.02
C PHE A 63 16.80 -15.58 -2.67
N GLY A 64 17.86 -16.24 -3.16
CA GLY A 64 18.12 -17.65 -2.87
C GLY A 64 17.06 -18.60 -3.44
N LEU A 65 16.47 -18.28 -4.60
CA LEU A 65 15.41 -19.04 -5.23
C LEU A 65 15.93 -19.93 -6.35
N THR A 66 15.13 -20.92 -6.72
CA THR A 66 15.45 -21.87 -7.80
C THR A 66 14.36 -21.94 -8.87
N TRP A 67 13.73 -20.82 -9.17
CA TRP A 67 12.65 -20.78 -10.16
C TRP A 67 13.19 -21.07 -11.55
N ARG A 68 12.71 -22.16 -12.16
CA ARG A 68 13.10 -22.56 -13.52
C ARG A 68 12.41 -21.74 -14.61
N ARG A 69 11.23 -21.18 -14.31
CA ARG A 69 10.42 -20.33 -15.19
C ARG A 69 9.66 -19.30 -14.35
N ALA A 70 9.18 -18.24 -14.98
CA ALA A 70 8.27 -17.30 -14.34
C ALA A 70 6.88 -17.95 -14.10
N PRO A 71 6.09 -17.48 -13.12
CA PRO A 71 4.69 -17.86 -12.97
C PRO A 71 3.89 -17.51 -14.25
N ALA A 72 2.85 -18.29 -14.56
CA ALA A 72 1.95 -17.93 -15.67
C ALA A 72 1.21 -16.61 -15.39
N HIS A 73 0.93 -15.81 -16.42
CA HIS A 73 0.22 -14.53 -16.25
C HIS A 73 -1.18 -14.70 -15.66
N THR A 74 -1.84 -15.83 -15.95
CA THR A 74 -3.13 -16.19 -15.34
C THR A 74 -3.00 -16.46 -13.84
N ALA A 75 -1.88 -17.06 -13.40
CA ALA A 75 -1.61 -17.27 -11.98
C ALA A 75 -1.36 -15.94 -11.25
N ILE A 76 -0.57 -15.03 -11.83
CA ILE A 76 -0.37 -13.67 -11.29
C ILE A 76 -1.70 -12.94 -11.18
N ARG A 77 -2.51 -12.94 -12.25
CA ARG A 77 -3.83 -12.31 -12.26
C ARG A 77 -4.74 -12.92 -11.18
N TYR A 78 -4.79 -14.23 -11.09
CA TYR A 78 -5.60 -14.94 -10.08
C TYR A 78 -5.20 -14.54 -8.65
N ILE A 79 -3.89 -14.50 -8.36
CA ILE A 79 -3.38 -14.10 -7.05
C ILE A 79 -3.82 -12.67 -6.74
N LEU A 80 -3.47 -11.70 -7.60
CA LEU A 80 -3.73 -10.28 -7.36
C LEU A 80 -5.23 -9.96 -7.23
N GLN A 81 -6.10 -10.68 -7.95
CA GLN A 81 -7.56 -10.48 -7.85
C GLN A 81 -8.19 -11.09 -6.60
N ARG A 82 -7.50 -12.00 -5.91
CA ARG A 82 -8.03 -12.74 -4.76
C ARG A 82 -7.31 -12.45 -3.45
N LEU A 83 -6.31 -11.60 -3.48
CA LEU A 83 -5.72 -11.08 -2.24
C LEU A 83 -6.81 -10.37 -1.43
N ASP A 84 -6.72 -10.51 -0.11
CA ASP A 84 -7.49 -9.68 0.80
C ASP A 84 -6.85 -8.28 0.86
N PRO A 85 -7.55 -7.22 0.39
CA PRO A 85 -6.98 -5.87 0.38
C PRO A 85 -6.59 -5.37 1.78
N ALA A 86 -7.36 -5.73 2.81
CA ALA A 86 -7.09 -5.29 4.17
C ALA A 86 -5.78 -5.87 4.71
N SER A 87 -5.49 -7.15 4.42
CA SER A 87 -4.23 -7.78 4.82
C SER A 87 -3.03 -7.18 4.09
N VAL A 88 -3.17 -6.86 2.81
CA VAL A 88 -2.10 -6.19 2.02
C VAL A 88 -1.84 -4.79 2.58
N GLU A 89 -2.90 -4.02 2.85
CA GLU A 89 -2.80 -2.68 3.43
C GLU A 89 -2.16 -2.70 4.82
N ALA A 90 -2.55 -3.65 5.67
CA ALA A 90 -1.95 -3.80 7.00
C ALA A 90 -0.44 -4.07 6.92
N SER A 91 0.00 -4.94 6.01
CA SER A 91 1.42 -5.22 5.75
C SER A 91 2.16 -3.99 5.25
N PHE A 92 1.54 -3.23 4.35
CA PHE A 92 2.09 -1.98 3.82
C PHE A 92 2.25 -0.93 4.93
N ARG A 93 1.23 -0.69 5.75
CA ARG A 93 1.28 0.28 6.86
C ARG A 93 2.36 -0.07 7.88
N ARG A 94 2.49 -1.35 8.22
CA ARG A 94 3.55 -1.81 9.13
C ARG A 94 4.93 -1.58 8.54
N HIS A 95 5.11 -1.84 7.23
CA HIS A 95 6.37 -1.56 6.56
C HIS A 95 6.69 -0.06 6.55
N ALA A 96 5.72 0.78 6.23
CA ALA A 96 5.87 2.23 6.28
C ALA A 96 6.24 2.73 7.69
N ALA A 97 5.60 2.19 8.73
CA ALA A 97 5.92 2.51 10.12
C ALA A 97 7.36 2.13 10.51
N LEU A 98 7.85 0.96 10.07
CA LEU A 98 9.25 0.56 10.28
C LEU A 98 10.22 1.52 9.59
N LEU A 99 9.93 1.91 8.36
CA LEU A 99 10.75 2.88 7.61
C LEU A 99 10.70 4.27 8.23
N GLN A 100 9.52 4.70 8.69
CA GLN A 100 9.33 5.97 9.38
C GLN A 100 10.16 6.00 10.66
N ALA A 101 10.07 4.97 11.50
CA ALA A 101 10.84 4.88 12.74
C ALA A 101 12.36 4.92 12.49
N ALA A 102 12.83 4.31 11.40
CA ALA A 102 14.24 4.31 11.04
C ALA A 102 14.76 5.66 10.47
N ARG A 103 13.84 6.52 9.96
CA ARG A 103 14.18 7.79 9.30
C ARG A 103 13.78 9.02 10.09
N ALA A 104 12.93 8.88 11.11
CA ALA A 104 12.42 9.99 11.89
C ALA A 104 13.58 10.76 12.53
N THR A 105 13.71 12.02 12.16
CA THR A 105 14.56 12.99 12.87
C THR A 105 13.72 13.64 13.96
N SER A 106 14.36 14.09 15.04
CA SER A 106 13.71 14.79 16.15
C SER A 106 13.11 16.11 15.65
N GLY A 107 11.83 16.10 15.29
CA GLY A 107 11.10 17.27 14.79
C GLY A 107 9.60 16.99 14.68
N GLN A 108 8.80 18.07 14.55
CA GLN A 108 7.38 17.95 14.25
C GLN A 108 7.19 17.37 12.84
N GLY A 109 6.70 16.13 12.75
CA GLY A 109 6.40 15.50 11.46
C GLY A 109 5.29 16.27 10.73
N SER A 110 5.44 16.46 9.42
CA SER A 110 4.37 17.01 8.60
C SER A 110 3.80 15.95 7.66
N ILE A 111 2.46 15.92 7.57
CA ILE A 111 1.70 14.94 6.79
C ILE A 111 0.86 15.67 5.77
N ALA A 112 1.02 15.32 4.50
CA ALA A 112 0.16 15.76 3.42
C ALA A 112 -0.90 14.70 3.13
N LEU A 113 -2.18 15.11 3.08
CA LEU A 113 -3.28 14.28 2.61
C LEU A 113 -3.58 14.61 1.16
N ASP A 114 -3.61 13.58 0.30
CA ASP A 114 -3.89 13.71 -1.13
C ASP A 114 -4.92 12.69 -1.58
N GLY A 115 -6.03 13.18 -2.14
CA GLY A 115 -7.09 12.36 -2.73
C GLY A 115 -6.83 12.12 -4.21
N LYS A 116 -6.88 10.86 -4.65
CA LYS A 116 -6.69 10.51 -6.06
C LYS A 116 -7.76 9.58 -6.58
N THR A 117 -8.28 9.89 -7.76
CA THR A 117 -9.10 8.97 -8.53
C THR A 117 -8.19 8.05 -9.33
N LEU A 118 -8.33 6.74 -9.12
CA LEU A 118 -7.55 5.73 -9.83
C LEU A 118 -8.05 5.58 -11.26
N ARG A 119 -7.26 6.09 -12.23
CA ARG A 119 -7.59 5.96 -13.66
C ARG A 119 -7.64 4.49 -14.06
N GLY A 120 -8.66 4.10 -14.84
CA GLY A 120 -8.85 2.73 -15.32
C GLY A 120 -9.47 1.76 -14.31
N SER A 121 -9.86 2.23 -13.11
CA SER A 121 -10.62 1.43 -12.14
C SER A 121 -12.14 1.45 -12.38
N PHE A 122 -12.59 2.22 -13.36
CA PHE A 122 -13.99 2.26 -13.79
C PHE A 122 -14.39 0.92 -14.41
N ASP A 123 -15.50 0.32 -13.95
CA ASP A 123 -16.03 -0.94 -14.48
C ASP A 123 -17.38 -0.69 -15.17
N HIS A 124 -17.34 -0.51 -16.49
CA HIS A 124 -18.55 -0.29 -17.31
C HIS A 124 -19.58 -1.42 -17.21
N PHE A 125 -19.12 -2.66 -16.98
CA PHE A 125 -20.04 -3.81 -16.92
C PHE A 125 -20.82 -3.89 -15.62
N ARG A 126 -20.26 -3.28 -14.54
CA ARG A 126 -20.85 -3.31 -13.20
C ARG A 126 -21.33 -1.94 -12.75
N ASP A 127 -21.30 -0.95 -13.64
CA ASP A 127 -21.64 0.46 -13.35
C ASP A 127 -20.97 0.98 -12.07
N ARG A 128 -19.68 0.65 -11.92
CA ARG A 128 -18.87 1.12 -10.80
C ARG A 128 -18.06 2.34 -11.19
N ALA A 129 -18.21 3.42 -10.44
CA ALA A 129 -17.36 4.59 -10.58
C ALA A 129 -15.88 4.27 -10.34
N ALA A 130 -14.99 5.12 -10.84
CA ALA A 130 -13.57 4.98 -10.59
C ALA A 130 -13.25 5.06 -9.09
N ALA A 131 -12.45 4.14 -8.59
CA ALA A 131 -12.06 4.11 -7.20
C ALA A 131 -11.31 5.39 -6.81
N GLN A 132 -11.69 5.97 -5.68
CA GLN A 132 -11.03 7.13 -5.09
C GLN A 132 -10.27 6.68 -3.85
N VAL A 133 -9.04 7.13 -3.73
CA VAL A 133 -8.15 6.77 -2.62
C VAL A 133 -7.60 8.04 -1.98
N LEU A 134 -7.66 8.12 -0.66
CA LEU A 134 -7.01 9.15 0.13
C LEU A 134 -5.72 8.58 0.71
N SER A 135 -4.61 9.24 0.47
CA SER A 135 -3.28 8.84 0.94
C SER A 135 -2.74 9.84 1.95
N ALA A 136 -2.03 9.34 2.97
CA ALA A 136 -1.27 10.15 3.92
C ALA A 136 0.22 10.01 3.61
N PHE A 137 0.86 11.13 3.31
CA PHE A 137 2.27 11.22 2.93
C PHE A 137 3.06 12.00 3.99
N ALA A 138 4.05 11.36 4.60
CA ALA A 138 5.00 12.02 5.49
C ALA A 138 6.03 12.77 4.64
N THR A 139 6.03 14.12 4.74
CA THR A 139 6.84 14.96 3.86
C THR A 139 8.30 15.01 4.27
N ASP A 140 8.59 14.81 5.55
CA ASP A 140 9.92 14.76 6.14
C ASP A 140 10.71 13.50 5.74
N THR A 141 10.04 12.35 5.70
CA THR A 141 10.64 11.06 5.36
C THR A 141 10.38 10.62 3.92
N ALA A 142 9.54 11.36 3.19
CA ALA A 142 9.07 11.04 1.84
C ALA A 142 8.41 9.65 1.73
N LEU A 143 7.58 9.30 2.72
CA LEU A 143 6.89 8.00 2.80
C LEU A 143 5.38 8.18 2.72
N VAL A 144 4.72 7.32 1.95
CA VAL A 144 3.27 7.10 2.07
C VAL A 144 3.06 6.21 3.29
N LEU A 145 2.38 6.72 4.32
CA LEU A 145 2.17 6.01 5.58
C LEU A 145 0.98 5.05 5.50
N ALA A 146 -0.09 5.49 4.86
CA ALA A 146 -1.30 4.72 4.72
C ALA A 146 -2.18 5.30 3.62
N HIS A 147 -3.15 4.51 3.17
CA HIS A 147 -4.23 4.98 2.31
C HIS A 147 -5.56 4.31 2.72
N ILE A 148 -6.66 4.95 2.36
CA ILE A 148 -8.00 4.39 2.49
C ILE A 148 -8.82 4.66 1.24
N ASP A 149 -9.72 3.74 0.93
CA ASP A 149 -10.70 3.94 -0.13
C ASP A 149 -11.77 4.94 0.32
N ILE A 150 -12.17 5.85 -0.58
CA ILE A 150 -13.29 6.76 -0.38
C ILE A 150 -14.51 6.12 -1.07
N PRO A 151 -15.55 5.73 -0.30
CA PRO A 151 -16.78 5.18 -0.90
C PRO A 151 -17.44 6.21 -1.82
N GLU A 152 -18.06 5.76 -2.93
CA GLU A 152 -18.73 6.61 -3.93
C GLU A 152 -19.73 7.64 -3.35
N LYS A 153 -20.38 7.29 -2.25
CA LYS A 153 -21.37 8.15 -1.56
C LYS A 153 -20.80 8.95 -0.39
N SER A 154 -19.49 8.88 -0.16
CA SER A 154 -18.80 9.60 0.90
C SER A 154 -17.99 10.76 0.33
N ASN A 155 -17.71 11.76 1.17
CA ASN A 155 -16.77 12.80 0.82
C ASN A 155 -15.41 12.58 1.49
N GLU A 156 -14.40 13.28 1.05
CA GLU A 156 -13.03 13.13 1.52
C GLU A 156 -12.84 13.52 3.00
N ILE A 157 -13.71 14.39 3.56
CA ILE A 157 -13.58 14.89 4.94
C ILE A 157 -13.72 13.78 6.01
N PRO A 158 -14.78 12.95 6.00
CA PRO A 158 -14.86 11.80 6.91
C PRO A 158 -13.74 10.79 6.70
N ALA A 159 -13.31 10.58 5.45
CA ALA A 159 -12.19 9.71 5.12
C ALA A 159 -10.88 10.24 5.73
N ALA A 160 -10.61 11.55 5.60
CA ALA A 160 -9.44 12.19 6.19
C ALA A 160 -9.44 12.07 7.72
N GLN A 161 -10.59 12.32 8.37
CA GLN A 161 -10.72 12.18 9.82
C GLN A 161 -10.43 10.75 10.29
N LYS A 162 -10.96 9.75 9.56
CA LYS A 162 -10.73 8.34 9.84
C LYS A 162 -9.25 7.99 9.69
N LEU A 163 -8.63 8.37 8.55
CA LEU A 163 -7.22 8.08 8.26
C LEU A 163 -6.29 8.69 9.31
N LEU A 164 -6.52 9.95 9.71
CA LEU A 164 -5.73 10.62 10.75
C LEU A 164 -5.88 9.96 12.12
N ALA A 165 -7.10 9.53 12.47
CA ALA A 165 -7.34 8.81 13.71
C ALA A 165 -6.63 7.44 13.74
N GLU A 166 -6.61 6.73 12.62
CA GLU A 166 -5.92 5.44 12.48
C GLU A 166 -4.39 5.57 12.52
N LEU A 167 -3.85 6.70 12.05
CA LEU A 167 -2.40 6.96 12.07
C LEU A 167 -1.87 7.27 13.46
N GLY A 168 -2.73 7.67 14.42
CA GLY A 168 -2.33 7.93 15.80
C GLY A 168 -1.22 8.98 15.91
N LEU A 169 -1.35 10.09 15.16
CA LEU A 169 -0.32 11.13 15.09
C LEU A 169 0.01 11.70 16.47
N ALA A 170 1.29 12.02 16.67
CA ALA A 170 1.75 12.71 17.87
C ALA A 170 1.15 14.12 17.97
N ASP A 171 0.99 14.61 19.19
CA ASP A 171 0.53 15.98 19.44
C ASP A 171 1.50 16.98 18.76
N GLY A 172 0.93 17.93 18.03
CA GLY A 172 1.70 18.94 17.31
C GLY A 172 2.09 18.57 15.87
N ALA A 173 1.67 17.40 15.35
CA ALA A 173 1.87 17.08 13.94
C ALA A 173 1.14 18.10 13.02
N ILE A 174 1.85 18.55 11.98
CA ILE A 174 1.28 19.46 10.99
C ILE A 174 0.62 18.63 9.90
N VAL A 175 -0.68 18.88 9.64
CA VAL A 175 -1.42 18.23 8.56
C VAL A 175 -1.76 19.24 7.49
N THR A 176 -1.35 18.96 6.25
CA THR A 176 -1.71 19.76 5.07
C THR A 176 -2.70 18.99 4.20
N MET A 177 -3.70 19.69 3.68
CA MET A 177 -4.75 19.14 2.82
C MET A 177 -5.09 20.14 1.73
N ASP A 178 -5.66 19.69 0.61
CA ASP A 178 -6.17 20.59 -0.43
C ASP A 178 -7.29 21.50 0.12
N ALA A 179 -7.41 22.70 -0.46
CA ALA A 179 -8.37 23.73 -0.04
C ALA A 179 -9.83 23.26 -0.04
N LEU A 180 -10.18 22.26 -0.85
CA LEU A 180 -11.52 21.65 -0.85
C LEU A 180 -11.90 20.99 0.49
N HIS A 181 -10.92 20.64 1.32
CA HIS A 181 -11.12 20.08 2.66
C HIS A 181 -11.30 21.16 3.75
N CYS A 182 -11.07 22.44 3.44
CA CYS A 182 -11.16 23.56 4.38
C CYS A 182 -12.61 24.05 4.60
N GLN A 183 -13.59 23.14 4.67
CA GLN A 183 -14.95 23.51 5.05
C GLN A 183 -15.06 23.73 6.59
N LYS A 184 -15.97 24.64 7.00
CA LYS A 184 -16.16 25.29 8.32
C LYS A 184 -16.23 24.40 9.59
N LYS A 185 -15.93 23.12 9.57
CA LYS A 185 -15.78 22.31 10.79
C LYS A 185 -14.31 21.91 10.93
N PRO A 186 -13.53 22.59 11.79
CA PRO A 186 -12.16 22.22 12.03
C PRO A 186 -12.08 20.77 12.55
N LEU A 187 -11.04 20.05 12.13
CA LEU A 187 -10.60 18.80 12.72
C LEU A 187 -10.25 19.06 14.20
N ARG A 188 -11.27 19.07 15.07
CA ARG A 188 -11.03 19.13 16.50
C ARG A 188 -10.58 17.74 16.94
N SER A 189 -9.27 17.56 17.10
CA SER A 189 -8.76 16.56 18.02
C SER A 189 -9.38 16.86 19.39
N ARG A 190 -10.17 15.94 19.93
CA ARG A 190 -10.64 16.06 21.32
C ARG A 190 -9.41 16.03 22.22
N PRO A 191 -9.14 17.06 23.04
CA PRO A 191 -8.11 16.94 24.07
C PRO A 191 -8.51 15.76 24.98
N ARG A 192 -7.59 14.84 25.22
CA ARG A 192 -7.78 13.80 26.24
C ARG A 192 -7.98 14.51 27.57
N PRO A 193 -8.98 14.12 28.39
CA PRO A 193 -9.11 14.68 29.73
C PRO A 193 -7.83 14.34 30.50
N ILE A 194 -7.20 15.38 31.02
CA ILE A 194 -6.11 15.26 31.99
C ILE A 194 -6.77 14.69 33.26
N LEU A 195 -6.57 13.40 33.51
CA LEU A 195 -6.85 12.81 34.80
C LEU A 195 -5.86 13.39 35.80
N ARG A 196 -6.37 14.16 36.76
CA ARG A 196 -5.66 14.54 37.98
C ARG A 196 -5.61 13.36 38.96
#